data_a6f9be5925cbeac137f4a48fddf85939
#
_entry.id   a6f9be5925cbeac137f4a48fddf85939
#
_cell.length_a   1.000
_cell.length_b   1.000
_cell.length_c   1.000
_cell.angle_alpha   90.00
_cell.angle_beta   90.00
_cell.angle_gamma   90.00
#
_symmetry.space_group_name_H-M   'P 1'
#
loop_
_entity.id
_entity.type
_entity.pdbx_description
1 polymer ?
#
loop_
_entity_poly.entity_id
_entity_poly.type
_entity_poly.pdbx_seq_one_letter_code
_entity_poly.pdbx_strand_id
1 'polypeptide(L)'
;MRNRKVLVVLLLLLSGPAVLLVFSQLSGDLSPLRQVRDRFPVFADVAVDPESNIVAVTDENLFSLRTYDRDLVSNDVADPRTVITGNRTRVDFVCGVALDPVNKEIYTVNNDTAADMLVFKYDANGNVPASRTLRPAPVSTWGVALDLKNNEVAVTIEQINKISIYRRLAEGEEKPLRVIQGPDTGLADPHGIFVDAENNEIFVANHDSYHQAEASQDESTDVQGQLARGIATLSVPQQRLQPRSSSGKFVEPSITVHSRTAQSNASPVRVIHGPKTELSLPMKVFVDTAHNELFVANSGNNSILVFSRTANGDVAPIRKIEGPATRLKKPVGLFVDVKNDEVWATSPEEHSAMVFRRTAQGNAAPLRILRGAPDGTPAPGIGNPGGIAYDPMREQILVPN
;
A
#
# COMPACT_ATOMS: atom_id res chain seq x y z
N MET A 1 -18.01 13.47 -36.34
CA MET A 1 -17.37 14.19 -35.22
C MET A 1 -18.09 15.51 -35.01
N ARG A 2 -18.89 15.63 -33.98
CA ARG A 2 -19.72 16.79 -33.74
C ARG A 2 -19.16 17.55 -32.54
N ASN A 3 -18.42 18.63 -32.80
CA ASN A 3 -17.96 19.56 -31.77
C ASN A 3 -19.19 20.16 -31.05
N ARG A 4 -19.41 19.75 -29.81
CA ARG A 4 -20.36 20.46 -28.93
C ARG A 4 -19.61 21.63 -28.32
N LYS A 5 -19.92 22.84 -28.77
CA LYS A 5 -19.50 24.08 -28.15
C LYS A 5 -20.30 24.23 -26.85
N VAL A 6 -19.56 24.31 -25.73
CA VAL A 6 -20.15 24.67 -24.43
C VAL A 6 -20.47 26.18 -24.51
N LEU A 7 -21.74 26.53 -24.49
CA LEU A 7 -22.20 27.92 -24.46
C LEU A 7 -22.37 28.32 -22.98
N VAL A 8 -21.44 29.12 -22.47
CA VAL A 8 -21.61 29.78 -21.16
C VAL A 8 -22.45 31.04 -21.41
N VAL A 9 -23.69 31.04 -20.94
CA VAL A 9 -24.55 32.23 -21.00
C VAL A 9 -24.34 33.02 -19.71
N LEU A 10 -23.68 34.16 -19.82
CA LEU A 10 -23.55 35.14 -18.74
C LEU A 10 -24.76 36.11 -18.85
N LEU A 11 -25.74 35.98 -17.97
CA LEU A 11 -26.82 36.95 -17.83
C LEU A 11 -26.40 38.02 -16.81
N LEU A 12 -26.01 39.20 -17.30
CA LEU A 12 -25.85 40.41 -16.51
C LEU A 12 -27.21 41.10 -16.33
N LEU A 13 -27.81 40.98 -15.16
CA LEU A 13 -28.91 41.82 -14.74
C LEU A 13 -28.36 43.02 -13.95
N LEU A 14 -28.43 44.20 -14.56
CA LEU A 14 -28.10 45.50 -13.96
C LEU A 14 -29.23 45.96 -13.05
N SER A 15 -29.12 45.71 -11.74
CA SER A 15 -29.66 46.54 -10.65
C SER A 15 -29.38 45.91 -9.29
N GLY A 16 -28.25 46.31 -8.65
CA GLY A 16 -27.89 45.94 -7.29
C GLY A 16 -26.77 44.86 -7.22
N PRO A 17 -25.99 44.82 -6.14
CA PRO A 17 -24.81 43.99 -6.06
C PRO A 17 -25.17 42.54 -5.71
N ALA A 18 -25.63 41.76 -6.67
CA ALA A 18 -25.70 40.31 -6.55
C ALA A 18 -25.28 39.70 -7.89
N VAL A 19 -24.01 39.36 -8.00
CA VAL A 19 -23.51 38.50 -9.08
C VAL A 19 -23.97 37.08 -8.77
N LEU A 20 -25.04 36.65 -9.44
CA LEU A 20 -25.45 35.24 -9.40
C LEU A 20 -24.56 34.44 -10.37
N LEU A 21 -23.52 33.83 -9.88
CA LEU A 21 -22.74 32.87 -10.65
C LEU A 21 -23.58 31.58 -10.79
N VAL A 22 -24.19 31.38 -11.93
CA VAL A 22 -24.82 30.13 -12.31
C VAL A 22 -23.71 29.18 -12.74
N PHE A 23 -23.27 28.33 -11.83
CA PHE A 23 -22.45 27.19 -12.22
C PHE A 23 -23.36 26.17 -12.92
N SER A 24 -23.17 25.96 -14.21
CA SER A 24 -23.73 24.77 -14.84
C SER A 24 -23.08 23.56 -14.17
N GLN A 25 -23.86 22.72 -13.50
CA GLN A 25 -23.38 21.45 -12.98
C GLN A 25 -22.93 20.61 -14.16
N LEU A 26 -21.63 20.48 -14.33
CA LEU A 26 -21.05 19.44 -15.17
C LEU A 26 -21.29 18.12 -14.47
N SER A 27 -22.30 17.40 -14.86
CA SER A 27 -22.59 16.05 -14.39
C SER A 27 -22.48 15.08 -15.55
N GLY A 28 -21.81 13.98 -15.34
CA GLY A 28 -21.65 12.92 -16.33
C GLY A 28 -20.21 12.41 -16.43
N ASP A 29 -20.01 11.43 -17.27
CA ASP A 29 -18.72 10.85 -17.58
C ASP A 29 -17.92 11.79 -18.50
N LEU A 30 -17.16 12.70 -17.90
CA LEU A 30 -16.36 13.69 -18.60
C LEU A 30 -14.92 13.21 -18.74
N SER A 31 -14.49 12.98 -19.96
CA SER A 31 -13.07 12.70 -20.22
C SER A 31 -12.23 13.95 -19.99
N PRO A 32 -11.07 13.83 -19.31
CA PRO A 32 -10.17 14.95 -19.11
C PRO A 32 -9.66 15.49 -20.46
N LEU A 33 -9.49 16.81 -20.57
CA LEU A 33 -8.92 17.45 -21.76
C LEU A 33 -7.47 17.06 -22.00
N ARG A 34 -6.75 16.84 -20.91
CA ARG A 34 -5.35 16.39 -20.90
C ARG A 34 -5.13 15.51 -19.69
N GLN A 35 -4.38 14.44 -19.87
CA GLN A 35 -3.98 13.56 -18.82
C GLN A 35 -2.47 13.40 -18.87
N VAL A 36 -1.79 13.66 -17.74
CA VAL A 36 -0.40 13.29 -17.53
C VAL A 36 -0.40 11.91 -16.95
N ARG A 37 0.21 10.97 -17.64
CA ARG A 37 0.40 9.59 -17.14
C ARG A 37 1.88 9.30 -17.08
N ASP A 38 2.31 8.75 -15.98
CA ASP A 38 3.55 8.02 -15.97
C ASP A 38 3.35 6.71 -16.74
N ARG A 39 4.19 6.47 -17.72
CA ARG A 39 4.12 5.26 -18.57
C ARG A 39 4.88 4.07 -17.96
N PHE A 40 5.55 4.30 -16.88
CA PHE A 40 6.37 3.30 -16.23
C PHE A 40 5.72 2.79 -14.95
N PRO A 41 6.01 1.55 -14.54
CA PRO A 41 5.53 1.01 -13.26
C PRO A 41 6.15 1.77 -12.09
N VAL A 42 5.37 1.91 -11.02
CA VAL A 42 5.81 2.46 -9.72
C VAL A 42 5.68 1.33 -8.70
N PHE A 43 6.82 0.76 -8.29
CA PHE A 43 6.82 -0.42 -7.43
C PHE A 43 6.52 -0.04 -5.99
N ALA A 44 5.38 -0.55 -5.46
CA ALA A 44 4.96 -0.34 -4.08
C ALA A 44 5.60 -1.39 -3.15
N ASP A 45 5.37 -2.67 -3.39
CA ASP A 45 5.88 -3.73 -2.50
C ASP A 45 6.66 -4.78 -3.29
N VAL A 46 7.44 -5.60 -2.57
CA VAL A 46 8.27 -6.66 -3.13
C VAL A 46 8.24 -7.90 -2.27
N ALA A 47 8.11 -9.06 -2.91
CA ALA A 47 8.30 -10.37 -2.28
C ALA A 47 9.17 -11.26 -3.17
N VAL A 48 9.96 -12.13 -2.54
CA VAL A 48 10.93 -12.98 -3.24
C VAL A 48 10.74 -14.45 -2.84
N ASP A 49 10.72 -15.34 -3.84
CA ASP A 49 10.87 -16.79 -3.65
C ASP A 49 12.21 -17.20 -4.24
N PRO A 50 13.25 -17.36 -3.41
CA PRO A 50 14.59 -17.70 -3.88
C PRO A 50 14.69 -19.10 -4.48
N GLU A 51 13.81 -20.02 -4.08
CA GLU A 51 13.80 -21.39 -4.61
C GLU A 51 13.25 -21.44 -6.05
N SER A 52 12.27 -20.60 -6.33
CA SER A 52 11.67 -20.51 -7.68
C SER A 52 12.32 -19.45 -8.56
N ASN A 53 13.34 -18.75 -8.07
CA ASN A 53 14.01 -17.63 -8.74
C ASN A 53 13.02 -16.53 -9.17
N ILE A 54 12.04 -16.22 -8.33
CA ILE A 54 10.98 -15.27 -8.63
C ILE A 54 11.04 -14.07 -7.69
N VAL A 55 10.87 -12.86 -8.26
CA VAL A 55 10.54 -11.63 -7.55
C VAL A 55 9.16 -11.18 -8.03
N ALA A 56 8.25 -10.93 -7.10
CA ALA A 56 6.97 -10.30 -7.41
C ALA A 56 6.98 -8.87 -6.86
N VAL A 57 6.49 -7.94 -7.66
CA VAL A 57 6.29 -6.53 -7.28
C VAL A 57 4.88 -6.08 -7.62
N THR A 58 4.32 -5.23 -6.78
CA THR A 58 3.08 -4.50 -7.05
C THR A 58 3.39 -3.16 -7.68
N ASP A 59 2.53 -2.70 -8.54
CA ASP A 59 2.67 -1.47 -9.32
C ASP A 59 1.40 -0.64 -9.19
N GLU A 60 1.49 0.44 -8.45
CA GLU A 60 0.37 1.34 -8.13
C GLU A 60 -0.03 2.23 -9.30
N ASN A 61 0.87 2.47 -10.24
CA ASN A 61 0.66 3.43 -11.32
C ASN A 61 -0.06 2.80 -12.52
N LEU A 62 0.39 1.61 -12.94
CA LEU A 62 -0.19 0.89 -14.08
C LEU A 62 -1.17 -0.20 -13.65
N PHE A 63 -1.49 -0.26 -12.37
CA PHE A 63 -2.40 -1.22 -11.76
C PHE A 63 -2.07 -2.65 -12.19
N SER A 64 -0.86 -3.06 -11.83
CA SER A 64 -0.34 -4.36 -12.24
C SER A 64 0.42 -5.09 -11.14
N LEU A 65 0.41 -6.40 -11.23
CA LEU A 65 1.28 -7.28 -10.49
C LEU A 65 2.28 -7.87 -11.48
N ARG A 66 3.57 -7.73 -11.20
CA ARG A 66 4.64 -8.12 -12.11
C ARG A 66 5.58 -9.11 -11.46
N THR A 67 6.07 -10.06 -12.25
CA THR A 67 7.14 -10.94 -11.78
C THR A 67 8.40 -10.78 -12.63
N TYR A 68 9.55 -11.01 -11.99
CA TYR A 68 10.88 -10.93 -12.61
C TYR A 68 11.72 -12.11 -12.14
N ASP A 69 12.78 -12.41 -12.87
CA ASP A 69 13.80 -13.33 -12.38
C ASP A 69 14.64 -12.66 -11.29
N ARG A 70 14.83 -13.33 -10.16
CA ARG A 70 15.51 -12.79 -8.98
C ARG A 70 16.96 -12.40 -9.25
N ASP A 71 17.64 -13.18 -10.06
CA ASP A 71 19.04 -12.98 -10.42
C ASP A 71 19.23 -12.01 -11.60
N LEU A 72 18.17 -11.35 -12.03
CA LEU A 72 18.22 -10.36 -13.09
C LEU A 72 19.20 -9.25 -12.73
N VAL A 73 20.21 -9.09 -13.57
CA VAL A 73 21.14 -7.97 -13.52
C VAL A 73 20.90 -7.11 -14.74
N SER A 74 20.40 -5.90 -14.55
CA SER A 74 20.14 -4.98 -15.66
C SER A 74 20.77 -3.63 -15.37
N ASN A 75 21.51 -3.11 -16.36
CA ASN A 75 21.90 -1.69 -16.39
C ASN A 75 20.86 -0.84 -17.11
N ASP A 76 19.78 -1.45 -17.57
CA ASP A 76 18.67 -0.85 -18.31
C ASP A 76 17.33 -1.30 -17.72
N VAL A 77 16.22 -0.95 -18.35
CA VAL A 77 14.87 -1.36 -17.95
C VAL A 77 14.75 -2.87 -18.03
N ALA A 78 14.30 -3.48 -16.93
CA ALA A 78 14.08 -4.91 -16.88
C ALA A 78 12.71 -5.28 -17.48
N ASP A 79 12.71 -6.29 -18.34
CA ASP A 79 11.47 -6.88 -18.85
C ASP A 79 10.87 -7.83 -17.78
N PRO A 80 9.58 -7.66 -17.46
CA PRO A 80 8.92 -8.59 -16.54
C PRO A 80 8.73 -9.97 -17.19
N ARG A 81 8.85 -11.01 -16.35
CA ARG A 81 8.53 -12.39 -16.75
C ARG A 81 7.02 -12.56 -16.99
N THR A 82 6.20 -11.99 -16.10
CA THR A 82 4.74 -11.91 -16.23
C THR A 82 4.22 -10.54 -15.84
N VAL A 83 3.10 -10.13 -16.44
CA VAL A 83 2.36 -8.92 -16.08
C VAL A 83 0.88 -9.27 -15.96
N ILE A 84 0.35 -9.19 -14.75
CA ILE A 84 -1.07 -9.40 -14.46
C ILE A 84 -1.72 -8.03 -14.36
N THR A 85 -2.57 -7.68 -15.32
CA THR A 85 -3.26 -6.38 -15.40
C THR A 85 -4.50 -6.49 -16.27
N GLY A 86 -5.45 -5.60 -16.06
CA GLY A 86 -6.69 -5.51 -16.83
C GLY A 86 -7.94 -5.83 -16.01
N ASN A 87 -9.10 -5.51 -16.54
CA ASN A 87 -10.37 -5.49 -15.81
C ASN A 87 -10.82 -6.85 -15.24
N ARG A 88 -10.38 -7.97 -15.82
CA ARG A 88 -10.72 -9.30 -15.31
C ARG A 88 -9.90 -9.69 -14.10
N THR A 89 -8.73 -9.10 -13.94
CA THR A 89 -7.81 -9.40 -12.82
C THR A 89 -8.32 -8.86 -11.51
N ARG A 90 -9.09 -7.79 -11.52
CA ARG A 90 -9.47 -6.96 -10.37
C ARG A 90 -8.29 -6.29 -9.66
N VAL A 91 -7.08 -6.35 -10.25
CA VAL A 91 -5.94 -5.57 -9.76
C VAL A 91 -6.24 -4.10 -10.02
N ASP A 92 -6.22 -3.31 -8.94
CA ASP A 92 -6.49 -1.89 -8.95
C ASP A 92 -5.34 -1.17 -8.23
N PHE A 93 -5.56 -0.26 -7.30
CA PHE A 93 -4.48 0.35 -6.52
C PHE A 93 -3.87 -0.70 -5.58
N VAL A 94 -2.89 -1.46 -6.10
CA VAL A 94 -2.34 -2.66 -5.46
C VAL A 94 -1.12 -2.32 -4.61
N CYS A 95 -1.16 -2.67 -3.32
CA CYS A 95 -0.11 -2.35 -2.36
C CYS A 95 0.70 -3.58 -1.95
N GLY A 96 0.30 -4.27 -0.89
CA GLY A 96 1.08 -5.37 -0.34
C GLY A 96 1.15 -6.61 -1.22
N VAL A 97 2.28 -7.32 -1.17
CA VAL A 97 2.47 -8.62 -1.83
C VAL A 97 3.13 -9.63 -0.91
N ALA A 98 2.71 -10.89 -1.01
CA ALA A 98 3.34 -12.03 -0.35
C ALA A 98 3.34 -13.26 -1.29
N LEU A 99 4.35 -14.11 -1.16
CA LEU A 99 4.51 -15.32 -1.95
C LEU A 99 4.28 -16.58 -1.11
N ASP A 100 3.53 -17.52 -1.66
CA ASP A 100 3.42 -18.88 -1.13
C ASP A 100 4.28 -19.83 -1.99
N PRO A 101 5.51 -20.13 -1.57
CA PRO A 101 6.40 -20.99 -2.36
C PRO A 101 5.94 -22.45 -2.44
N VAL A 102 5.07 -22.88 -1.53
CA VAL A 102 4.52 -24.25 -1.51
C VAL A 102 3.47 -24.44 -2.61
N ASN A 103 2.53 -23.50 -2.70
CA ASN A 103 1.43 -23.59 -3.66
C ASN A 103 1.68 -22.81 -4.96
N LYS A 104 2.84 -22.15 -5.06
CA LYS A 104 3.21 -21.26 -6.17
C LYS A 104 2.14 -20.21 -6.42
N GLU A 105 1.80 -19.46 -5.36
CA GLU A 105 0.76 -18.44 -5.35
C GLU A 105 1.30 -17.08 -4.93
N ILE A 106 0.76 -16.03 -5.55
CA ILE A 106 1.01 -14.63 -5.23
C ILE A 106 -0.25 -14.09 -4.57
N TYR A 107 -0.12 -13.59 -3.35
CA TYR A 107 -1.15 -12.87 -2.63
C TYR A 107 -0.89 -11.39 -2.73
N THR A 108 -1.90 -10.61 -3.04
CA THR A 108 -1.82 -9.15 -3.07
C THR A 108 -3.11 -8.52 -2.58
N VAL A 109 -3.05 -7.27 -2.16
CA VAL A 109 -4.20 -6.52 -1.64
C VAL A 109 -4.35 -5.21 -2.41
N ASN A 110 -5.60 -4.87 -2.72
CA ASN A 110 -5.95 -3.58 -3.26
C ASN A 110 -6.24 -2.60 -2.13
N ASN A 111 -5.80 -1.35 -2.31
CA ASN A 111 -6.13 -0.24 -1.43
C ASN A 111 -7.19 0.66 -2.05
N ASP A 112 -7.81 1.54 -1.25
CA ASP A 112 -8.73 2.62 -1.58
C ASP A 112 -9.99 2.24 -2.37
N THR A 113 -9.85 1.82 -3.62
CA THR A 113 -10.98 1.65 -4.54
C THR A 113 -11.60 0.26 -4.50
N ALA A 114 -10.84 -0.75 -4.12
CA ALA A 114 -11.30 -2.14 -4.07
C ALA A 114 -10.61 -2.90 -2.95
N ALA A 115 -11.23 -3.02 -1.80
CA ALA A 115 -10.68 -3.69 -0.63
C ALA A 115 -10.61 -5.23 -0.76
N ASP A 116 -10.06 -5.72 -1.84
CA ASP A 116 -9.93 -7.16 -2.12
C ASP A 116 -8.50 -7.65 -1.86
N MET A 117 -8.38 -8.83 -1.26
CA MET A 117 -7.18 -9.65 -1.36
C MET A 117 -7.33 -10.58 -2.55
N LEU A 118 -6.39 -10.55 -3.47
CA LEU A 118 -6.36 -11.33 -4.70
C LEU A 118 -5.25 -12.38 -4.64
N VAL A 119 -5.52 -13.56 -5.18
CA VAL A 119 -4.52 -14.63 -5.25
C VAL A 119 -4.38 -15.09 -6.69
N PHE A 120 -3.14 -15.11 -7.18
CA PHE A 120 -2.78 -15.58 -8.52
C PHE A 120 -1.76 -16.72 -8.45
N LYS A 121 -1.65 -17.52 -9.50
CA LYS A 121 -0.54 -18.47 -9.66
C LYS A 121 0.71 -17.74 -10.16
N TYR A 122 1.90 -18.28 -9.89
CA TYR A 122 3.18 -17.71 -10.33
C TYR A 122 3.29 -17.54 -11.86
N ASP A 123 2.61 -18.38 -12.62
CA ASP A 123 2.59 -18.36 -14.07
C ASP A 123 1.40 -17.56 -14.66
N ALA A 124 0.58 -16.96 -13.83
CA ALA A 124 -0.51 -16.09 -14.28
C ALA A 124 0.05 -14.90 -15.06
N ASN A 125 -0.56 -14.59 -16.20
CA ASN A 125 -0.11 -13.52 -17.08
C ASN A 125 -1.27 -12.89 -17.85
N GLY A 126 -1.22 -11.58 -18.07
CA GLY A 126 -2.23 -10.83 -18.83
C GLY A 126 -3.52 -10.59 -18.05
N ASN A 127 -4.62 -10.42 -18.77
CA ASN A 127 -5.94 -10.10 -18.22
C ASN A 127 -6.69 -11.38 -17.79
N VAL A 128 -6.19 -12.05 -16.75
CA VAL A 128 -6.76 -13.29 -16.20
C VAL A 128 -7.44 -13.04 -14.86
N PRO A 129 -8.51 -13.76 -14.51
CA PRO A 129 -9.12 -13.63 -13.19
C PRO A 129 -8.18 -14.15 -12.10
N ALA A 130 -8.29 -13.59 -10.90
CA ALA A 130 -7.67 -14.16 -9.71
C ALA A 130 -8.18 -15.60 -9.48
N SER A 131 -7.31 -16.50 -9.03
CA SER A 131 -7.68 -17.86 -8.66
C SER A 131 -8.57 -17.90 -7.41
N ARG A 132 -8.37 -16.94 -6.51
CA ARG A 132 -9.22 -16.68 -5.34
C ARG A 132 -9.28 -15.16 -5.07
N THR A 133 -10.39 -14.74 -4.50
CA THR A 133 -10.60 -13.35 -4.02
C THR A 133 -11.22 -13.43 -2.63
N LEU A 134 -10.65 -12.69 -1.68
CA LEU A 134 -11.21 -12.48 -0.35
C LEU A 134 -11.51 -11.00 -0.17
N ARG A 135 -12.64 -10.69 0.52
CA ARG A 135 -13.02 -9.31 0.89
C ARG A 135 -12.84 -9.10 2.39
N PRO A 136 -11.65 -8.74 2.86
CA PRO A 136 -11.33 -8.68 4.28
C PRO A 136 -11.95 -7.49 5.01
N ALA A 137 -12.29 -6.45 4.28
CA ALA A 137 -12.90 -5.23 4.82
C ALA A 137 -13.61 -4.44 3.73
N PRO A 138 -14.47 -3.50 4.12
CA PRO A 138 -15.09 -2.57 3.17
C PRO A 138 -14.15 -1.50 2.64
N VAL A 139 -12.96 -1.30 3.25
CA VAL A 139 -12.05 -0.20 2.94
C VAL A 139 -10.59 -0.61 3.10
N SER A 140 -9.73 -0.05 2.23
CA SER A 140 -8.26 0.12 2.37
C SER A 140 -7.50 -1.01 3.05
N THR A 141 -7.21 -2.08 2.34
CA THR A 141 -6.25 -3.09 2.77
C THR A 141 -4.86 -2.71 2.27
N TRP A 142 -3.87 -2.63 3.16
CA TRP A 142 -2.51 -2.24 2.78
C TRP A 142 -1.52 -3.40 2.78
N GLY A 143 -1.32 -4.05 3.90
CA GLY A 143 -0.34 -5.10 4.07
C GLY A 143 -0.95 -6.50 4.05
N VAL A 144 -0.21 -7.46 3.53
CA VAL A 144 -0.54 -8.88 3.58
C VAL A 144 0.68 -9.68 4.05
N ALA A 145 0.45 -10.63 4.95
CA ALA A 145 1.48 -11.56 5.42
C ALA A 145 0.92 -12.97 5.55
N LEU A 146 1.74 -13.95 5.16
CA LEU A 146 1.39 -15.36 5.21
C LEU A 146 2.04 -16.04 6.43
N ASP A 147 1.25 -16.82 7.15
CA ASP A 147 1.73 -17.79 8.14
C ASP A 147 1.51 -19.19 7.57
N LEU A 148 2.51 -19.69 6.85
CA LEU A 148 2.42 -21.00 6.22
C LEU A 148 2.42 -22.15 7.25
N LYS A 149 3.06 -21.94 8.42
CA LYS A 149 3.11 -22.91 9.51
C LYS A 149 1.74 -23.15 10.13
N ASN A 150 0.97 -22.10 10.33
CA ASN A 150 -0.36 -22.16 10.93
C ASN A 150 -1.50 -22.09 9.91
N ASN A 151 -1.17 -22.05 8.61
CA ASN A 151 -2.13 -21.97 7.51
C ASN A 151 -3.05 -20.74 7.59
N GLU A 152 -2.46 -19.59 7.92
CA GLU A 152 -3.16 -18.31 8.09
C GLU A 152 -2.65 -17.23 7.14
N VAL A 153 -3.48 -16.23 6.89
CA VAL A 153 -3.11 -14.97 6.22
C VAL A 153 -3.60 -13.80 7.06
N ALA A 154 -2.72 -12.85 7.30
CA ALA A 154 -3.02 -11.62 8.02
C ALA A 154 -3.02 -10.43 7.06
N VAL A 155 -3.98 -9.51 7.22
CA VAL A 155 -4.07 -8.27 6.45
C VAL A 155 -4.23 -7.08 7.38
N THR A 156 -3.55 -5.98 7.07
CA THR A 156 -3.78 -4.69 7.72
C THR A 156 -4.86 -3.90 6.99
N ILE A 157 -5.68 -3.18 7.74
CA ILE A 157 -6.73 -2.32 7.24
C ILE A 157 -6.52 -0.95 7.87
N GLU A 158 -5.85 -0.07 7.12
CA GLU A 158 -5.29 1.18 7.63
C GLU A 158 -6.35 2.14 8.18
N GLN A 159 -7.38 2.45 7.40
CA GLN A 159 -8.37 3.49 7.74
C GLN A 159 -9.22 3.19 8.96
N ILE A 160 -9.20 1.96 9.45
CA ILE A 160 -9.94 1.55 10.65
C ILE A 160 -9.05 0.96 11.74
N ASN A 161 -7.72 1.12 11.63
CA ASN A 161 -6.71 0.67 12.60
C ASN A 161 -6.92 -0.79 13.01
N LYS A 162 -6.95 -1.70 12.03
CA LYS A 162 -7.37 -3.08 12.22
C LYS A 162 -6.40 -4.07 11.56
N ILE A 163 -6.25 -5.23 12.19
CA ILE A 163 -5.66 -6.42 11.57
C ILE A 163 -6.73 -7.51 11.56
N SER A 164 -6.90 -8.15 10.41
CA SER A 164 -7.77 -9.32 10.26
C SER A 164 -6.95 -10.53 9.87
N ILE A 165 -7.16 -11.65 10.58
CA ILE A 165 -6.46 -12.91 10.33
C ILE A 165 -7.47 -13.94 9.84
N TYR A 166 -7.20 -14.56 8.69
CA TYR A 166 -8.04 -15.53 8.02
C TYR A 166 -7.32 -16.86 7.85
N ARG A 167 -8.07 -17.90 7.48
CA ARG A 167 -7.46 -19.10 6.91
C ARG A 167 -6.74 -18.71 5.61
N ARG A 168 -5.56 -19.28 5.36
CA ARG A 168 -4.79 -18.97 4.15
C ARG A 168 -5.58 -19.16 2.85
N LEU A 169 -6.45 -20.16 2.79
CA LEU A 169 -7.30 -20.45 1.63
C LEU A 169 -8.70 -19.80 1.71
N ALA A 170 -8.87 -18.81 2.57
CA ALA A 170 -10.14 -18.08 2.66
C ALA A 170 -10.51 -17.39 1.35
N GLU A 171 -11.78 -17.33 1.05
CA GLU A 171 -12.33 -16.70 -0.16
C GLU A 171 -13.70 -16.06 0.07
N GLY A 172 -14.10 -15.20 -0.85
CA GLY A 172 -15.40 -14.53 -0.82
C GLY A 172 -15.53 -13.59 0.37
N GLU A 173 -16.57 -13.78 1.16
CA GLU A 173 -16.90 -13.01 2.37
C GLU A 173 -16.68 -13.83 3.65
N GLU A 174 -15.72 -14.76 3.62
CA GLU A 174 -15.39 -15.56 4.79
C GLU A 174 -14.99 -14.67 5.96
N LYS A 175 -15.49 -14.99 7.15
CA LYS A 175 -15.19 -14.24 8.37
C LYS A 175 -13.77 -14.51 8.84
N PRO A 176 -13.09 -13.49 9.40
CA PRO A 176 -11.76 -13.70 9.98
C PRO A 176 -11.83 -14.66 11.17
N LEU A 177 -10.75 -15.42 11.34
CA LEU A 177 -10.53 -16.25 12.53
C LEU A 177 -10.35 -15.37 13.77
N ARG A 178 -9.66 -14.25 13.62
CA ARG A 178 -9.36 -13.27 14.67
C ARG A 178 -9.26 -11.86 14.09
N VAL A 179 -9.55 -10.89 14.93
CA VAL A 179 -9.40 -9.46 14.64
C VAL A 179 -8.65 -8.82 15.79
N ILE A 180 -7.66 -7.96 15.50
CA ILE A 180 -7.00 -7.08 16.45
C ILE A 180 -7.46 -5.66 16.11
N GLN A 181 -8.22 -5.03 17.02
CA GLN A 181 -8.76 -3.69 16.83
C GLN A 181 -9.21 -3.12 18.18
N GLY A 182 -8.94 -1.85 18.43
CA GLY A 182 -9.35 -1.12 19.62
C GLY A 182 -8.27 -0.18 20.14
N PRO A 183 -8.60 0.69 21.09
CA PRO A 183 -7.71 1.76 21.55
C PRO A 183 -6.42 1.27 22.24
N ASP A 184 -6.44 0.09 22.86
CA ASP A 184 -5.29 -0.43 23.58
C ASP A 184 -4.32 -1.22 22.66
N THR A 185 -4.69 -1.43 21.39
CA THR A 185 -3.86 -2.19 20.45
C THR A 185 -2.61 -1.45 19.99
N GLY A 186 -2.58 -0.12 20.14
CA GLY A 186 -1.50 0.73 19.61
C GLY A 186 -1.46 0.80 18.09
N LEU A 187 -2.45 0.24 17.38
CA LEU A 187 -2.57 0.36 15.93
C LEU A 187 -2.98 1.78 15.54
N ALA A 188 -2.22 2.37 14.63
CA ALA A 188 -2.46 3.71 14.13
C ALA A 188 -1.99 3.76 12.67
N ASP A 189 -2.94 3.74 11.74
CA ASP A 189 -2.66 3.69 10.31
C ASP A 189 -1.70 2.52 9.96
N PRO A 190 -2.10 1.26 10.26
CA PRO A 190 -1.24 0.10 10.11
C PRO A 190 -1.01 -0.24 8.64
N HIS A 191 0.23 -0.14 8.20
CA HIS A 191 0.68 -0.44 6.85
C HIS A 191 1.29 -1.84 6.75
N GLY A 192 2.60 -1.93 6.79
CA GLY A 192 3.30 -3.19 6.64
C GLY A 192 3.11 -4.14 7.82
N ILE A 193 2.97 -5.42 7.51
CA ILE A 193 2.77 -6.49 8.49
C ILE A 193 3.72 -7.65 8.20
N PHE A 194 4.22 -8.29 9.25
CA PHE A 194 4.98 -9.54 9.18
C PHE A 194 4.52 -10.49 10.28
N VAL A 195 4.38 -11.77 9.94
CA VAL A 195 4.06 -12.82 10.91
C VAL A 195 5.29 -13.69 11.16
N ASP A 196 5.82 -13.61 12.37
CA ASP A 196 6.87 -14.50 12.87
C ASP A 196 6.21 -15.74 13.50
N ALA A 197 5.99 -16.75 12.68
CA ALA A 197 5.34 -17.99 13.09
C ALA A 197 6.19 -18.82 14.07
N GLU A 198 7.52 -18.64 14.07
CA GLU A 198 8.42 -19.35 14.97
C GLU A 198 8.33 -18.83 16.40
N ASN A 199 8.24 -17.50 16.54
CA ASN A 199 8.16 -16.86 17.85
C ASN A 199 6.71 -16.49 18.24
N ASN A 200 5.72 -16.82 17.41
CA ASN A 200 4.30 -16.51 17.60
C ASN A 200 4.04 -15.00 17.79
N GLU A 201 4.61 -14.18 16.90
CA GLU A 201 4.51 -12.73 16.94
C GLU A 201 4.02 -12.15 15.62
N ILE A 202 3.31 -11.02 15.69
CA ILE A 202 2.90 -10.21 14.54
C ILE A 202 3.53 -8.83 14.72
N PHE A 203 4.34 -8.40 13.76
CA PHE A 203 4.96 -7.08 13.71
C PHE A 203 4.19 -6.19 12.74
N VAL A 204 3.91 -4.96 13.15
CA VAL A 204 3.12 -4.00 12.35
C VAL A 204 3.80 -2.64 12.35
N ALA A 205 3.99 -2.10 11.14
CA ALA A 205 4.39 -0.71 10.96
C ALA A 205 3.15 0.19 11.09
N ASN A 206 3.18 1.12 12.03
CA ASN A 206 2.17 2.16 12.20
C ASN A 206 2.75 3.47 11.72
N HIS A 207 2.06 4.11 10.79
CA HIS A 207 2.57 5.24 10.03
C HIS A 207 2.78 6.48 10.90
N ASP A 208 1.82 7.37 11.02
CA ASP A 208 1.89 8.56 11.86
C ASP A 208 0.52 9.21 12.07
N SER A 209 -0.53 8.58 11.62
CA SER A 209 -1.87 9.10 11.74
C SER A 209 -2.81 8.09 12.40
N TYR A 210 -3.69 8.59 13.25
CA TYR A 210 -4.73 7.79 13.86
C TYR A 210 -6.07 8.15 13.22
N HIS A 211 -6.63 7.21 12.48
CA HIS A 211 -7.97 7.34 11.95
C HIS A 211 -8.97 6.99 13.06
N GLN A 212 -9.67 7.99 13.58
CA GLN A 212 -10.76 7.76 14.51
C GLN A 212 -11.96 7.21 13.73
N ALA A 213 -11.97 5.91 13.49
CA ALA A 213 -13.17 5.24 13.07
C ALA A 213 -14.14 5.27 14.25
N GLU A 214 -15.19 6.07 14.18
CA GLU A 214 -16.36 5.78 14.99
C GLU A 214 -16.78 4.36 14.65
N ALA A 215 -16.77 3.48 15.64
CA ALA A 215 -17.23 2.13 15.50
C ALA A 215 -18.73 2.15 15.17
N SER A 216 -19.07 2.36 13.94
CA SER A 216 -20.40 2.05 13.45
C SER A 216 -20.50 0.52 13.47
N GLN A 217 -21.14 -0.01 14.48
CA GLN A 217 -21.40 -1.44 14.67
C GLN A 217 -22.29 -2.03 13.58
N ASP A 218 -22.60 -1.28 12.53
CA ASP A 218 -23.49 -1.70 11.48
C ASP A 218 -22.74 -1.82 10.15
N GLU A 219 -22.13 -3.00 9.94
CA GLU A 219 -21.54 -3.39 8.65
C GLU A 219 -22.55 -3.34 7.49
N SER A 220 -23.85 -3.23 7.77
CA SER A 220 -24.93 -3.22 6.78
C SER A 220 -25.08 -1.87 6.06
N THR A 221 -24.45 -0.79 6.53
CA THR A 221 -24.59 0.57 5.98
C THR A 221 -23.34 1.08 5.27
N ASP A 222 -22.39 0.22 4.93
CA ASP A 222 -21.17 0.59 4.22
C ASP A 222 -21.46 0.98 2.77
N VAL A 223 -21.62 2.28 2.55
CA VAL A 223 -21.94 2.85 1.23
C VAL A 223 -20.73 2.79 0.29
N GLN A 224 -19.50 2.93 0.80
CA GLN A 224 -18.28 2.84 -0.02
C GLN A 224 -18.04 1.41 -0.51
N GLY A 225 -18.17 0.41 0.34
CA GLY A 225 -18.09 -0.98 -0.06
C GLY A 225 -19.22 -1.40 -1.01
N GLN A 226 -20.39 -0.77 -0.90
CA GLN A 226 -21.50 -0.99 -1.84
C GLN A 226 -21.25 -0.32 -3.20
N LEU A 227 -20.64 0.86 -3.23
CA LEU A 227 -20.22 1.53 -4.47
C LEU A 227 -19.10 0.75 -5.18
N ALA A 228 -18.09 0.31 -4.44
CA ALA A 228 -17.02 -0.53 -4.97
C ALA A 228 -17.52 -1.88 -5.51
N ARG A 229 -18.63 -2.41 -4.96
CA ARG A 229 -19.26 -3.63 -5.44
C ARG A 229 -20.23 -3.42 -6.62
N GLY A 230 -20.41 -2.18 -7.08
CA GLY A 230 -21.37 -1.85 -8.13
C GLY A 230 -22.84 -2.11 -7.76
N ILE A 231 -23.15 -2.26 -6.47
CA ILE A 231 -24.50 -2.58 -5.95
C ILE A 231 -25.29 -1.30 -5.63
N ALA A 232 -24.60 -0.19 -5.32
CA ALA A 232 -25.22 1.07 -5.05
C ALA A 232 -25.42 1.88 -6.35
N THR A 233 -26.64 2.06 -6.72
CA THR A 233 -26.99 3.08 -7.72
C THR A 233 -26.93 4.47 -7.08
N LEU A 234 -26.59 5.50 -7.86
CA LEU A 234 -26.37 6.91 -7.44
C LEU A 234 -27.59 7.59 -6.76
N SER A 235 -28.53 6.86 -6.23
CA SER A 235 -29.74 7.35 -5.55
C SER A 235 -29.61 7.46 -4.02
N VAL A 236 -28.39 7.40 -3.46
CA VAL A 236 -28.18 7.61 -2.03
C VAL A 236 -28.33 9.09 -1.69
N PRO A 237 -29.20 9.47 -0.74
CA PRO A 237 -29.37 10.86 -0.36
C PRO A 237 -28.04 11.49 0.06
N GLN A 238 -27.70 12.65 -0.50
CA GLN A 238 -26.44 13.39 -0.23
C GLN A 238 -26.12 13.63 1.25
N GLN A 239 -27.09 13.52 2.15
CA GLN A 239 -26.91 13.69 3.59
C GLN A 239 -26.09 12.58 4.27
N ARG A 240 -25.84 11.44 3.59
CA ARG A 240 -25.01 10.35 4.14
C ARG A 240 -23.58 10.35 3.63
N LEU A 241 -23.26 11.18 2.66
CA LEU A 241 -21.91 11.44 2.16
C LEU A 241 -21.25 12.59 2.94
N GLN A 242 -21.55 12.74 4.24
CA GLN A 242 -20.68 13.57 5.07
C GLN A 242 -19.29 12.97 5.00
N PRO A 243 -18.26 13.75 4.59
CA PRO A 243 -16.90 13.30 4.73
C PRO A 243 -16.76 12.89 6.20
N ARG A 244 -16.44 11.62 6.46
CA ARG A 244 -15.99 11.25 7.80
C ARG A 244 -14.83 12.18 8.05
N SER A 245 -14.98 13.11 8.97
CA SER A 245 -13.85 13.90 9.41
C SER A 245 -12.84 12.89 9.91
N SER A 246 -11.85 12.57 9.08
CA SER A 246 -10.62 12.03 9.61
C SER A 246 -10.15 13.11 10.55
N SER A 247 -10.46 12.98 11.83
CA SER A 247 -9.80 13.75 12.85
C SER A 247 -8.38 13.23 12.88
N GLY A 248 -7.59 13.60 11.87
CA GLY A 248 -6.22 13.21 11.73
C GLY A 248 -5.46 13.63 12.97
N LYS A 249 -5.56 12.83 14.02
CA LYS A 249 -4.72 12.97 15.17
C LYS A 249 -3.37 12.43 14.76
N PHE A 250 -2.42 13.33 14.61
CA PHE A 250 -1.04 12.96 14.44
C PHE A 250 -0.61 12.15 15.67
N VAL A 251 -0.06 10.96 15.44
CA VAL A 251 0.54 10.11 16.46
C VAL A 251 1.98 9.80 16.07
N GLU A 252 2.81 9.55 17.07
CA GLU A 252 4.20 9.19 16.82
C GLU A 252 4.28 7.85 16.08
N PRO A 253 5.08 7.74 14.99
CA PRO A 253 5.23 6.50 14.27
C PRO A 253 5.80 5.41 15.17
N SER A 254 5.37 4.17 14.97
CA SER A 254 5.76 3.06 15.81
C SER A 254 5.79 1.72 15.08
N ILE A 255 6.48 0.76 15.67
CA ILE A 255 6.30 -0.66 15.34
C ILE A 255 5.67 -1.34 16.54
N THR A 256 4.46 -1.87 16.37
CA THR A 256 3.80 -2.68 17.39
C THR A 256 4.05 -4.15 17.15
N VAL A 257 4.27 -4.91 18.22
CA VAL A 257 4.45 -6.35 18.19
C VAL A 257 3.35 -6.99 19.02
N HIS A 258 2.52 -7.80 18.37
CA HIS A 258 1.41 -8.50 19.02
C HIS A 258 1.70 -9.99 19.15
N SER A 259 1.07 -10.67 20.10
CA SER A 259 1.00 -12.12 20.07
C SER A 259 0.28 -12.57 18.78
N ARG A 260 0.74 -13.61 18.13
CA ARG A 260 0.07 -14.18 16.94
C ARG A 260 -1.39 -14.56 17.24
N THR A 261 -1.67 -14.94 18.48
CA THR A 261 -3.02 -15.31 18.92
C THR A 261 -3.82 -14.15 19.51
N ALA A 262 -3.30 -12.91 19.46
CA ALA A 262 -4.01 -11.74 19.92
C ALA A 262 -5.33 -11.55 19.18
N GLN A 263 -6.33 -11.03 19.89
CA GLN A 263 -7.65 -10.71 19.34
C GLN A 263 -8.31 -9.55 20.08
N SER A 264 -9.30 -8.94 19.44
CA SER A 264 -10.06 -7.82 20.01
C SER A 264 -9.13 -6.66 20.39
N ASN A 265 -9.37 -6.00 21.51
CA ASN A 265 -8.59 -4.87 22.01
C ASN A 265 -7.31 -5.29 22.79
N ALA A 266 -6.61 -6.33 22.31
CA ALA A 266 -5.41 -6.82 22.99
C ALA A 266 -4.23 -5.86 22.80
N SER A 267 -3.59 -5.47 23.89
CA SER A 267 -2.37 -4.64 23.88
C SER A 267 -1.21 -5.37 23.21
N PRO A 268 -0.29 -4.65 22.53
CA PRO A 268 0.94 -5.24 22.01
C PRO A 268 1.84 -5.73 23.16
N VAL A 269 2.61 -6.76 22.88
CA VAL A 269 3.62 -7.28 23.82
C VAL A 269 4.87 -6.40 23.85
N ARG A 270 5.14 -5.66 22.77
CA ARG A 270 6.22 -4.68 22.67
C ARG A 270 5.82 -3.56 21.70
N VAL A 271 6.40 -2.37 21.93
CA VAL A 271 6.26 -1.22 21.04
C VAL A 271 7.63 -0.56 20.88
N ILE A 272 8.07 -0.37 19.65
CA ILE A 272 9.26 0.43 19.30
C ILE A 272 8.74 1.79 18.87
N HIS A 273 9.06 2.85 19.63
CA HIS A 273 8.64 4.23 19.39
C HIS A 273 9.58 5.20 20.11
N GLY A 274 9.54 6.46 19.73
CA GLY A 274 10.33 7.51 20.36
C GLY A 274 11.49 8.02 19.49
N PRO A 275 12.09 9.17 19.83
CA PRO A 275 13.02 9.89 18.97
C PRO A 275 14.32 9.16 18.65
N LYS A 276 14.78 8.25 19.51
CA LYS A 276 16.01 7.47 19.23
C LYS A 276 15.79 6.42 18.16
N THR A 277 14.55 6.02 17.90
CA THR A 277 14.23 5.02 16.89
C THR A 277 14.48 5.51 15.48
N GLU A 278 14.44 6.81 15.25
CA GLU A 278 14.52 7.47 13.94
C GLU A 278 13.38 7.04 12.99
N LEU A 279 12.30 6.46 13.52
CA LEU A 279 11.13 6.08 12.72
C LEU A 279 10.46 7.32 12.12
N SER A 280 10.18 7.27 10.83
CA SER A 280 9.48 8.31 10.08
C SER A 280 8.74 7.66 8.92
N LEU A 281 7.43 7.67 8.96
CA LEU A 281 6.57 7.00 7.97
C LEU A 281 7.04 5.55 7.69
N PRO A 282 7.08 4.65 8.70
CA PRO A 282 7.48 3.27 8.49
C PRO A 282 6.41 2.53 7.66
N MET A 283 6.79 2.05 6.48
CA MET A 283 5.88 1.46 5.51
C MET A 283 5.81 -0.06 5.58
N LYS A 284 6.95 -0.73 5.72
CA LYS A 284 7.03 -2.20 5.71
C LYS A 284 7.98 -2.68 6.79
N VAL A 285 7.67 -3.84 7.35
CA VAL A 285 8.53 -4.56 8.28
C VAL A 285 8.82 -5.96 7.75
N PHE A 286 10.02 -6.46 8.04
CA PHE A 286 10.41 -7.84 7.81
C PHE A 286 11.27 -8.35 8.98
N VAL A 287 11.02 -9.57 9.43
CA VAL A 287 11.79 -10.19 10.51
C VAL A 287 12.67 -11.31 9.98
N ASP A 288 13.96 -11.16 10.15
CA ASP A 288 14.94 -12.22 9.98
C ASP A 288 15.10 -12.98 11.30
N THR A 289 14.39 -14.09 11.43
CA THR A 289 14.41 -14.91 12.64
C THR A 289 15.74 -15.61 12.85
N ALA A 290 16.47 -15.92 11.77
CA ALA A 290 17.77 -16.59 11.84
C ALA A 290 18.84 -15.70 12.49
N HIS A 291 18.79 -14.39 12.25
CA HIS A 291 19.74 -13.43 12.80
C HIS A 291 19.14 -12.55 13.91
N ASN A 292 17.89 -12.79 14.28
CA ASN A 292 17.17 -12.02 15.30
C ASN A 292 17.10 -10.51 15.02
N GLU A 293 16.82 -10.16 13.77
CA GLU A 293 16.80 -8.80 13.26
C GLU A 293 15.41 -8.40 12.73
N LEU A 294 15.02 -7.16 12.96
CA LEU A 294 13.82 -6.51 12.42
C LEU A 294 14.24 -5.41 11.47
N PHE A 295 13.88 -5.54 10.21
CA PHE A 295 14.10 -4.54 9.17
C PHE A 295 12.85 -3.71 8.97
N VAL A 296 13.03 -2.39 8.74
CA VAL A 296 11.94 -1.42 8.54
C VAL A 296 12.25 -0.56 7.33
N ALA A 297 11.34 -0.54 6.35
CA ALA A 297 11.35 0.47 5.28
C ALA A 297 10.87 1.80 5.88
N ASN A 298 11.77 2.75 6.06
CA ASN A 298 11.55 4.02 6.75
C ASN A 298 11.42 5.15 5.72
N SER A 299 10.22 5.30 5.17
CA SER A 299 9.95 6.10 3.98
C SER A 299 10.26 7.58 4.18
N GLY A 300 9.89 8.16 5.32
CA GLY A 300 10.05 9.59 5.58
C GLY A 300 11.50 10.05 5.65
N ASN A 301 12.45 9.15 5.97
CA ASN A 301 13.88 9.45 6.06
C ASN A 301 14.72 8.79 4.96
N ASN A 302 14.09 8.22 3.92
CA ASN A 302 14.81 7.56 2.82
C ASN A 302 15.79 6.49 3.30
N SER A 303 15.40 5.67 4.28
CA SER A 303 16.31 4.73 4.93
C SER A 303 15.68 3.34 5.12
N ILE A 304 16.54 2.36 5.36
CA ILE A 304 16.15 1.08 5.94
C ILE A 304 16.76 1.04 7.34
N LEU A 305 15.92 0.89 8.36
CA LEU A 305 16.36 0.74 9.74
C LEU A 305 16.39 -0.73 10.13
N VAL A 306 17.36 -1.12 10.91
CA VAL A 306 17.47 -2.49 11.44
C VAL A 306 17.53 -2.44 12.96
N PHE A 307 16.61 -3.13 13.62
CA PHE A 307 16.55 -3.26 15.07
C PHE A 307 16.83 -4.71 15.49
N SER A 308 17.11 -4.92 16.77
CA SER A 308 16.92 -6.26 17.34
C SER A 308 15.46 -6.66 17.22
N ARG A 309 15.15 -7.90 16.86
CA ARG A 309 13.77 -8.43 16.82
C ARG A 309 13.04 -8.24 18.15
N THR A 310 13.77 -8.28 19.25
CA THR A 310 13.23 -8.12 20.61
C THR A 310 13.27 -6.68 21.14
N ALA A 311 13.57 -5.71 20.28
CA ALA A 311 13.59 -4.29 20.65
C ALA A 311 12.25 -3.83 21.23
N ASN A 312 12.30 -2.91 22.21
CA ASN A 312 11.14 -2.35 22.87
C ASN A 312 11.45 -0.95 23.39
N GLY A 313 10.50 -0.02 23.30
CA GLY A 313 10.64 1.36 23.74
C GLY A 313 11.48 2.23 22.81
N ASP A 314 12.06 3.30 23.39
CA ASP A 314 12.87 4.30 22.66
C ASP A 314 14.32 3.84 22.50
N VAL A 315 14.57 3.01 21.51
CA VAL A 315 15.88 2.39 21.23
C VAL A 315 16.39 2.77 19.84
N ALA A 316 17.70 2.98 19.72
CA ALA A 316 18.31 3.24 18.42
C ALA A 316 18.35 1.97 17.56
N PRO A 317 18.26 2.09 16.21
CA PRO A 317 18.53 0.97 15.33
C PRO A 317 19.98 0.47 15.50
N ILE A 318 20.19 -0.83 15.41
CA ILE A 318 21.53 -1.45 15.45
C ILE A 318 22.30 -1.18 14.15
N ARG A 319 21.62 -0.96 13.05
CA ARG A 319 22.15 -0.54 11.75
C ARG A 319 21.12 0.29 11.00
N LYS A 320 21.60 1.11 10.08
CA LYS A 320 20.76 1.79 9.09
C LYS A 320 21.45 1.85 7.75
N ILE A 321 20.68 1.74 6.67
CA ILE A 321 21.11 1.95 5.29
C ILE A 321 20.49 3.28 4.86
N GLU A 322 21.32 4.32 4.67
CA GLU A 322 20.88 5.67 4.34
C GLU A 322 21.98 6.44 3.61
N GLY A 323 21.59 7.42 2.85
CA GLY A 323 22.50 8.32 2.15
C GLY A 323 22.41 8.22 0.62
N PRO A 324 23.00 9.18 -0.11
CA PRO A 324 22.76 9.34 -1.55
C PRO A 324 23.23 8.17 -2.41
N ALA A 325 24.28 7.42 -2.01
CA ALA A 325 24.74 6.27 -2.76
C ALA A 325 23.77 5.08 -2.68
N THR A 326 22.90 5.03 -1.66
CA THR A 326 21.88 4.00 -1.54
C THR A 326 20.81 4.09 -2.62
N ARG A 327 20.57 5.30 -3.14
CA ARG A 327 19.50 5.63 -4.09
C ARG A 327 18.09 5.41 -3.54
N LEU A 328 17.95 5.13 -2.25
CA LEU A 328 16.64 5.01 -1.61
C LEU A 328 15.93 6.36 -1.62
N LYS A 329 14.71 6.37 -2.14
CA LYS A 329 13.79 7.49 -2.09
C LYS A 329 12.41 6.98 -1.74
N LYS A 330 11.95 7.35 -0.54
CA LYS A 330 10.68 6.90 0.03
C LYS A 330 10.49 5.38 -0.11
N PRO A 331 11.38 4.56 0.50
CA PRO A 331 11.24 3.11 0.40
C PRO A 331 9.90 2.67 1.00
N VAL A 332 9.14 1.85 0.26
CA VAL A 332 7.82 1.36 0.66
C VAL A 332 7.85 -0.13 0.92
N GLY A 333 8.22 -0.94 -0.06
CA GLY A 333 8.32 -2.38 0.07
C GLY A 333 9.65 -2.84 0.61
N LEU A 334 9.64 -3.97 1.31
CA LEU A 334 10.83 -4.55 1.91
C LEU A 334 10.72 -6.08 1.99
N PHE A 335 11.79 -6.77 1.63
CA PHE A 335 11.92 -8.21 1.79
C PHE A 335 13.37 -8.58 2.15
N VAL A 336 13.58 -9.55 3.03
CA VAL A 336 14.91 -10.08 3.34
C VAL A 336 15.03 -11.51 2.83
N ASP A 337 15.90 -11.70 1.86
CA ASP A 337 16.27 -13.01 1.34
C ASP A 337 17.43 -13.55 2.21
N VAL A 338 17.06 -14.24 3.28
CA VAL A 338 18.01 -14.79 4.26
C VAL A 338 18.93 -15.83 3.61
N LYS A 339 18.43 -16.58 2.61
CA LYS A 339 19.20 -17.60 1.90
C LYS A 339 20.39 -17.01 1.14
N ASN A 340 20.21 -15.84 0.53
CA ASN A 340 21.21 -15.18 -0.29
C ASN A 340 21.90 -14.00 0.42
N ASP A 341 21.60 -13.75 1.70
CA ASP A 341 22.12 -12.64 2.52
C ASP A 341 21.83 -11.27 1.89
N GLU A 342 20.59 -11.07 1.42
CA GLU A 342 20.16 -9.87 0.66
C GLU A 342 18.95 -9.19 1.30
N VAL A 343 18.92 -7.85 1.17
CA VAL A 343 17.74 -7.02 1.46
C VAL A 343 17.27 -6.37 0.18
N TRP A 344 16.01 -6.56 -0.13
CA TRP A 344 15.29 -5.95 -1.24
C TRP A 344 14.41 -4.82 -0.73
N ALA A 345 14.45 -3.65 -1.37
CA ALA A 345 13.58 -2.53 -1.06
C ALA A 345 13.08 -1.87 -2.35
N THR A 346 11.78 -1.56 -2.41
CA THR A 346 11.24 -0.75 -3.49
C THR A 346 11.46 0.72 -3.21
N SER A 347 11.69 1.48 -4.25
CA SER A 347 11.85 2.95 -4.23
C SER A 347 10.96 3.54 -5.32
N PRO A 348 9.70 3.89 -5.00
CA PRO A 348 8.72 4.34 -5.97
C PRO A 348 9.18 5.52 -6.80
N GLU A 349 9.78 6.54 -6.18
CA GLU A 349 10.27 7.73 -6.87
C GLU A 349 11.44 7.46 -7.85
N GLU A 350 12.06 6.26 -7.77
CA GLU A 350 13.12 5.80 -8.68
C GLU A 350 12.64 4.70 -9.64
N HIS A 351 11.36 4.34 -9.65
CA HIS A 351 10.81 3.23 -10.45
C HIS A 351 11.62 1.94 -10.31
N SER A 352 12.05 1.63 -9.11
CA SER A 352 13.01 0.54 -8.93
C SER A 352 12.82 -0.25 -7.64
N ALA A 353 13.33 -1.47 -7.65
CA ALA A 353 13.64 -2.24 -6.46
C ALA A 353 15.17 -2.41 -6.36
N MET A 354 15.71 -2.13 -5.19
CA MET A 354 17.14 -2.15 -4.91
C MET A 354 17.50 -3.32 -4.04
N VAL A 355 18.67 -3.87 -4.26
CA VAL A 355 19.19 -5.04 -3.52
C VAL A 355 20.46 -4.64 -2.80
N PHE A 356 20.50 -4.85 -1.50
CA PHE A 356 21.66 -4.62 -0.65
C PHE A 356 22.13 -5.93 -0.01
N ARG A 357 23.35 -5.98 0.49
CA ARG A 357 23.73 -7.02 1.46
C ARG A 357 22.87 -6.89 2.71
N ARG A 358 22.45 -7.99 3.30
CA ARG A 358 21.67 -7.97 4.54
C ARG A 358 22.39 -7.19 5.66
N THR A 359 23.73 -7.26 5.69
CA THR A 359 24.59 -6.58 6.66
C THR A 359 25.02 -5.16 6.24
N ALA A 360 24.46 -4.62 5.14
CA ALA A 360 24.78 -3.28 4.69
C ALA A 360 24.46 -2.21 5.75
N GLN A 361 25.27 -1.15 5.77
CA GLN A 361 25.07 0.00 6.67
C GLN A 361 25.59 1.30 6.05
N GLY A 362 25.06 2.41 6.54
CA GLY A 362 25.45 3.76 6.10
C GLY A 362 25.14 3.98 4.62
N ASN A 363 25.99 4.73 3.94
CA ASN A 363 25.83 5.12 2.53
C ASN A 363 26.26 4.00 1.55
N ALA A 364 25.72 2.79 1.74
CA ALA A 364 26.07 1.63 0.92
C ALA A 364 25.36 1.69 -0.45
N ALA A 365 26.10 1.50 -1.53
CA ALA A 365 25.52 1.34 -2.85
C ALA A 365 24.79 -0.02 -2.96
N PRO A 366 23.67 -0.12 -3.71
CA PRO A 366 23.01 -1.39 -3.95
C PRO A 366 23.88 -2.33 -4.76
N LEU A 367 23.76 -3.63 -4.49
CA LEU A 367 24.41 -4.70 -5.29
C LEU A 367 23.81 -4.78 -6.69
N ARG A 368 22.49 -4.61 -6.79
CA ARG A 368 21.70 -4.68 -8.02
C ARG A 368 20.51 -3.74 -7.92
N ILE A 369 20.01 -3.35 -9.07
CA ILE A 369 18.79 -2.55 -9.20
C ILE A 369 17.91 -3.21 -10.25
N LEU A 370 16.67 -3.54 -9.86
CA LEU A 370 15.60 -3.91 -10.77
C LEU A 370 14.87 -2.63 -11.18
N ARG A 371 14.99 -2.21 -12.43
CA ARG A 371 14.40 -0.96 -12.91
C ARG A 371 13.11 -1.22 -13.70
N GLY A 372 12.08 -0.46 -13.37
CA GLY A 372 10.87 -0.36 -14.17
C GLY A 372 10.93 0.74 -15.23
N ALA A 373 11.90 1.68 -15.13
CA ALA A 373 12.08 2.82 -16.02
C ALA A 373 13.57 3.15 -16.23
N PRO A 374 13.92 3.91 -17.28
CA PRO A 374 15.26 4.44 -17.47
C PRO A 374 15.75 5.23 -16.25
N ASP A 375 17.07 5.24 -16.02
CA ASP A 375 17.67 5.96 -14.91
C ASP A 375 17.33 7.46 -14.95
N GLY A 376 17.01 8.03 -13.79
CA GLY A 376 16.63 9.42 -13.67
C GLY A 376 15.21 9.77 -14.19
N THR A 377 14.38 8.78 -14.53
CA THR A 377 12.96 9.02 -14.83
C THR A 377 12.24 9.41 -13.55
N PRO A 378 11.66 10.63 -13.46
CA PRO A 378 10.90 11.00 -12.29
C PRO A 378 9.57 10.24 -12.25
N ALA A 379 9.22 9.67 -11.11
CA ALA A 379 7.87 9.21 -10.86
C ALA A 379 7.04 10.42 -10.42
N PRO A 380 6.03 10.86 -11.18
CA PRO A 380 5.05 11.78 -10.63
C PRO A 380 4.38 11.05 -9.46
N GLY A 381 4.39 11.68 -8.30
CA GLY A 381 3.65 11.18 -7.14
C GLY A 381 2.14 11.23 -7.44
N ILE A 382 1.65 10.22 -8.15
CA ILE A 382 0.24 10.08 -8.49
C ILE A 382 -0.34 9.17 -7.43
N GLY A 383 -0.98 9.78 -6.47
CA GLY A 383 -1.80 9.08 -5.46
C GLY A 383 -3.24 9.51 -5.61
N ASN A 384 -4.06 9.19 -4.63
CA ASN A 384 -5.44 9.65 -4.56
C ASN A 384 -5.56 11.15 -4.84
N PRO A 385 -6.59 11.61 -5.56
CA PRO A 385 -6.77 13.03 -5.86
C PRO A 385 -6.84 13.83 -4.55
N GLY A 386 -5.71 14.39 -4.14
CA GLY A 386 -5.54 15.09 -2.87
C GLY A 386 -5.78 16.60 -2.94
N GLY A 387 -6.11 17.12 -4.10
CA GLY A 387 -6.29 18.56 -4.28
C GLY A 387 -6.90 18.92 -5.62
N ILE A 388 -7.32 20.18 -5.71
CA ILE A 388 -7.81 20.78 -6.93
C ILE A 388 -7.15 22.15 -7.08
N ALA A 389 -6.70 22.48 -8.28
CA ALA A 389 -6.23 23.81 -8.63
C ALA A 389 -6.99 24.35 -9.83
N TYR A 390 -7.23 25.65 -9.83
CA TYR A 390 -7.85 26.34 -10.95
C TYR A 390 -6.84 27.26 -11.63
N ASP A 391 -6.67 27.07 -12.95
CA ASP A 391 -5.90 27.98 -13.80
C ASP A 391 -6.84 29.04 -14.39
N PRO A 392 -6.86 30.27 -13.86
CA PRO A 392 -7.76 31.30 -14.31
C PRO A 392 -7.39 31.86 -15.70
N MET A 393 -6.17 31.64 -16.15
CA MET A 393 -5.73 32.12 -17.49
C MET A 393 -6.23 31.19 -18.60
N ARG A 394 -6.39 29.90 -18.30
CA ARG A 394 -6.83 28.86 -19.25
C ARG A 394 -8.23 28.35 -18.97
N GLU A 395 -8.85 28.84 -17.88
CA GLU A 395 -10.16 28.38 -17.40
C GLU A 395 -10.22 26.85 -17.27
N GLN A 396 -9.17 26.27 -16.69
CA GLN A 396 -9.02 24.82 -16.52
C GLN A 396 -8.93 24.43 -15.05
N ILE A 397 -9.58 23.33 -14.72
CA ILE A 397 -9.44 22.67 -13.42
C ILE A 397 -8.38 21.57 -13.57
N LEU A 398 -7.41 21.57 -12.67
CA LEU A 398 -6.34 20.58 -12.56
C LEU A 398 -6.63 19.72 -11.33
N VAL A 399 -6.78 18.45 -11.54
CA VAL A 399 -6.97 17.46 -10.48
C VAL A 399 -5.82 16.45 -10.59
N PRO A 400 -4.96 16.33 -9.57
CA PRO A 400 -4.00 15.23 -9.52
C PRO A 400 -4.77 13.92 -9.29
N ASN A 401 -4.31 12.89 -9.94
CA ASN A 401 -4.86 11.54 -9.76
C ASN A 401 -3.93 10.73 -8.86
#